data_71b3741c9c5ecfb09d1ae25470de58b9
#
_entry.id   71b3741c9c5ecfb09d1ae25470de58b9
#
_cell.length_a   1.000
_cell.length_b   1.000
_cell.length_c   1.000
_cell.angle_alpha   90.00
_cell.angle_beta   90.00
_cell.angle_gamma   90.00
#
_symmetry.space_group_name_H-M   'P 1'
#
loop_
_entity.id
_entity.type
_entity.pdbx_description
1 polymer ?
#
loop_
_entity_poly.entity_id
_entity_poly.type
_entity_poly.pdbx_seq_one_letter_code
_entity_poly.pdbx_strand_id
1 'polypeptide(L)'
;MSLKSVFLLAFSINVFTCLSAQEQKASTPFSYRVETSVSVADGRYAPLWFTANRYGLSSQEPKSAYLRAGVQWQKEWQHGWRVQAGADLAGGKNLTADFFVQQAYMDVAWKAIKMSIGSKERNGFPLEKDVRLSSGMMVEGANARPIPQVRVGLPEYLTVPFTGNWLALKGHI
;
A
#
# COMPACT_ATOMS: atom_id res chain seq x y z
N MET A 1 -18.98 6.46 -48.79
CA MET A 1 -18.02 6.25 -47.67
C MET A 1 -18.63 6.84 -46.42
N SER A 2 -19.17 6.01 -45.55
CA SER A 2 -19.88 6.44 -44.33
C SER A 2 -18.90 6.50 -43.17
N LEU A 3 -18.67 7.68 -42.67
CA LEU A 3 -17.84 7.94 -41.51
C LEU A 3 -18.67 7.65 -40.26
N LYS A 4 -18.66 6.42 -39.82
CA LYS A 4 -19.18 6.09 -38.50
C LYS A 4 -18.04 6.27 -37.49
N SER A 5 -17.89 7.48 -37.00
CA SER A 5 -17.07 7.75 -35.84
C SER A 5 -17.69 7.06 -34.64
N VAL A 6 -17.09 5.96 -34.26
CA VAL A 6 -17.40 5.30 -33.02
C VAL A 6 -16.73 6.08 -31.90
N PHE A 7 -17.48 6.94 -31.27
CA PHE A 7 -17.15 7.46 -29.96
C PHE A 7 -17.43 6.33 -28.96
N LEU A 8 -16.43 5.46 -28.74
CA LEU A 8 -16.52 4.48 -27.65
C LEU A 8 -16.16 5.21 -26.36
N LEU A 9 -17.19 5.63 -25.64
CA LEU A 9 -17.05 6.04 -24.25
C LEU A 9 -16.52 4.84 -23.47
N ALA A 10 -15.30 4.89 -23.01
CA ALA A 10 -14.77 3.94 -22.05
C ALA A 10 -15.48 4.16 -20.71
N PHE A 11 -16.55 3.42 -20.49
CA PHE A 11 -17.28 3.42 -19.23
C PHE A 11 -16.49 2.53 -18.25
N SER A 12 -15.57 3.10 -17.53
CA SER A 12 -14.90 2.41 -16.44
C SER A 12 -15.78 2.50 -15.20
N ILE A 13 -16.53 1.45 -14.92
CA ILE A 13 -17.22 1.31 -13.62
C ILE A 13 -16.18 0.84 -12.62
N ASN A 14 -15.53 1.78 -11.95
CA ASN A 14 -14.79 1.51 -10.74
C ASN A 14 -15.77 1.50 -9.57
N VAL A 15 -16.34 0.36 -9.25
CA VAL A 15 -17.05 0.19 -7.98
C VAL A 15 -15.99 0.01 -6.89
N PHE A 16 -15.43 1.12 -6.42
CA PHE A 16 -14.69 1.16 -5.19
C PHE A 16 -15.69 1.11 -4.02
N THR A 17 -16.11 -0.07 -3.63
CA THR A 17 -16.60 -0.25 -2.27
C THR A 17 -15.41 -0.34 -1.34
N CYS A 18 -14.73 0.77 -1.16
CA CYS A 18 -13.86 0.93 -0.01
C CYS A 18 -14.80 1.12 1.19
N LEU A 19 -15.14 0.04 1.88
CA LEU A 19 -15.57 0.13 3.26
C LEU A 19 -14.32 0.55 4.05
N SER A 20 -13.94 1.79 3.92
CA SER A 20 -13.08 2.44 4.88
C SER A 20 -13.89 2.50 6.16
N ALA A 21 -13.66 1.55 7.06
CA ALA A 21 -13.99 1.80 8.45
C ALA A 21 -13.22 3.07 8.80
N GLN A 22 -13.94 4.19 8.83
CA GLN A 22 -13.42 5.47 9.26
C GLN A 22 -12.64 5.25 10.55
N GLU A 23 -11.53 5.92 10.65
CA GLU A 23 -10.67 6.04 11.82
C GLU A 23 -11.51 6.29 13.08
N GLN A 24 -12.07 5.22 13.59
CA GLN A 24 -12.66 5.22 14.91
C GLN A 24 -11.47 5.11 15.85
N LYS A 25 -11.22 6.14 16.59
CA LYS A 25 -10.25 6.23 17.70
C LYS A 25 -10.27 4.90 18.43
N ALA A 26 -9.23 4.08 18.18
CA ALA A 26 -9.27 2.65 18.31
C ALA A 26 -9.46 2.21 19.76
N SER A 27 -10.61 1.73 20.11
CA SER A 27 -10.82 0.87 21.27
C SER A 27 -10.56 -0.61 20.96
N THR A 28 -10.47 -0.98 19.68
CA THR A 28 -10.22 -2.36 19.26
C THR A 28 -8.81 -2.52 18.71
N PRO A 29 -8.03 -3.47 19.24
CA PRO A 29 -6.68 -3.74 18.74
C PRO A 29 -6.65 -4.35 17.34
N PHE A 30 -7.78 -4.76 16.80
CA PHE A 30 -7.91 -5.40 15.50
C PHE A 30 -8.61 -4.51 14.49
N SER A 31 -8.07 -4.46 13.27
CA SER A 31 -8.74 -3.95 12.08
C SER A 31 -8.69 -4.98 10.96
N TYR A 32 -9.70 -4.97 10.12
CA TYR A 32 -9.76 -5.84 8.95
C TYR A 32 -10.04 -5.00 7.71
N ARG A 33 -9.56 -5.50 6.57
CA ARG A 33 -9.75 -4.90 5.25
C ARG A 33 -10.25 -5.95 4.29
N VAL A 34 -11.23 -5.60 3.49
CA VAL A 34 -11.64 -6.36 2.31
C VAL A 34 -11.66 -5.38 1.15
N GLU A 35 -10.99 -5.73 0.08
CA GLU A 35 -10.88 -4.91 -1.12
C GLU A 35 -11.13 -5.79 -2.34
N THR A 36 -11.97 -5.34 -3.24
CA THR A 36 -12.21 -5.96 -4.53
C THR A 36 -12.03 -4.95 -5.65
N SER A 37 -11.48 -5.39 -6.76
CA SER A 37 -11.32 -4.56 -7.94
C SER A 37 -11.57 -5.37 -9.20
N VAL A 38 -12.23 -4.75 -10.15
CA VAL A 38 -12.43 -5.28 -11.49
C VAL A 38 -11.97 -4.22 -12.48
N SER A 39 -11.10 -4.59 -13.39
CA SER A 39 -10.61 -3.75 -14.47
C SER A 39 -11.07 -4.32 -15.80
N VAL A 40 -11.67 -3.48 -16.63
CA VAL A 40 -12.05 -3.82 -18.00
C VAL A 40 -11.61 -2.69 -18.91
N ALA A 41 -10.81 -3.03 -19.90
CA ALA A 41 -10.38 -2.10 -20.94
C ALA A 41 -10.64 -2.73 -22.31
N ASP A 42 -10.83 -1.89 -23.31
CA ASP A 42 -10.84 -2.29 -24.71
C ASP A 42 -9.44 -2.09 -25.29
N GLY A 43 -8.98 -3.06 -26.07
CA GLY A 43 -7.65 -3.05 -26.65
C GLY A 43 -6.77 -4.23 -26.21
N ARG A 44 -5.50 -4.19 -26.61
CA ARG A 44 -4.54 -5.27 -26.34
C ARG A 44 -4.01 -5.25 -24.90
N TYR A 45 -3.94 -4.09 -24.28
CA TYR A 45 -3.37 -3.89 -22.95
C TYR A 45 -4.24 -2.97 -22.10
N ALA A 46 -4.18 -3.15 -20.79
CA ALA A 46 -4.76 -2.23 -19.83
C ALA A 46 -4.03 -0.88 -19.86
N PRO A 47 -4.75 0.24 -19.70
CA PRO A 47 -4.13 1.55 -19.58
C PRO A 47 -3.13 1.63 -18.40
N LEU A 48 -2.04 2.39 -18.57
CA LEU A 48 -0.99 2.50 -17.55
C LEU A 48 -1.51 2.93 -16.18
N TRP A 49 -2.47 3.81 -16.11
CA TRP A 49 -3.05 4.28 -14.84
C TRP A 49 -3.88 3.22 -14.09
N PHE A 50 -4.28 2.13 -14.74
CA PHE A 50 -4.89 0.98 -14.07
C PHE A 50 -3.84 0.11 -13.38
N THR A 51 -2.60 0.14 -13.85
CA THR A 51 -1.52 -0.73 -13.40
C THR A 51 -0.56 -0.03 -12.45
N ALA A 52 -0.43 1.29 -12.53
CA ALA A 52 0.52 2.05 -11.73
C ALA A 52 0.09 2.17 -10.26
N ASN A 53 1.06 2.11 -9.35
CA ASN A 53 0.90 2.32 -7.90
C ASN A 53 -0.08 1.36 -7.21
N ARG A 54 -0.11 0.11 -7.65
CA ARG A 54 -1.03 -0.92 -7.13
C ARG A 54 -0.32 -2.01 -6.34
N TYR A 55 0.96 -1.87 -6.04
CA TYR A 55 1.75 -2.88 -5.31
C TYR A 55 1.66 -4.29 -5.93
N GLY A 56 1.63 -4.37 -7.26
CA GLY A 56 1.47 -5.63 -7.99
C GLY A 56 0.06 -6.21 -8.00
N LEU A 57 -0.93 -5.51 -7.44
CA LEU A 57 -2.36 -5.86 -7.51
C LEU A 57 -2.98 -5.32 -8.81
N SER A 58 -2.32 -5.56 -9.92
CA SER A 58 -2.76 -5.10 -11.23
C SER A 58 -2.22 -6.01 -12.32
N SER A 59 -2.78 -5.90 -13.50
CA SER A 59 -2.40 -6.67 -14.67
C SER A 59 -2.30 -5.78 -15.88
N GLN A 60 -1.43 -6.13 -16.82
CA GLN A 60 -1.40 -5.55 -18.17
C GLN A 60 -2.51 -6.10 -19.06
N GLU A 61 -3.15 -7.18 -18.64
CA GLU A 61 -4.27 -7.75 -19.36
C GLU A 61 -5.47 -6.79 -19.36
N PRO A 62 -6.22 -6.67 -20.46
CA PRO A 62 -7.33 -5.75 -20.58
C PRO A 62 -8.49 -6.05 -19.61
N LYS A 63 -8.55 -7.28 -19.13
CA LYS A 63 -9.58 -7.72 -18.16
C LYS A 63 -8.89 -8.40 -17.00
N SER A 64 -9.02 -7.82 -15.80
CA SER A 64 -8.49 -8.40 -14.59
C SER A 64 -9.43 -8.15 -13.41
N ALA A 65 -9.37 -9.02 -12.42
CA ALA A 65 -10.15 -8.87 -11.19
C ALA A 65 -9.36 -9.44 -10.02
N TYR A 66 -9.47 -8.80 -8.85
CA TYR A 66 -8.90 -9.36 -7.63
C TYR A 66 -9.81 -9.13 -6.42
N LEU A 67 -9.63 -10.00 -5.46
CA LEU A 67 -10.12 -9.88 -4.10
C LEU A 67 -8.92 -9.91 -3.16
N ARG A 68 -8.89 -8.98 -2.22
CA ARG A 68 -7.90 -8.89 -1.16
C ARG A 68 -8.60 -8.88 0.19
N ALA A 69 -8.11 -9.67 1.13
CA ALA A 69 -8.59 -9.68 2.50
C ALA A 69 -7.38 -9.62 3.45
N GLY A 70 -7.48 -8.81 4.47
CA GLY A 70 -6.39 -8.62 5.41
C GLY A 70 -6.87 -8.32 6.82
N VAL A 71 -5.99 -8.61 7.76
CA VAL A 71 -6.17 -8.32 9.17
C VAL A 71 -4.92 -7.60 9.69
N GLN A 72 -5.14 -6.63 10.53
CA GLN A 72 -4.09 -5.90 11.22
C GLN A 72 -4.41 -5.86 12.70
N TRP A 73 -3.41 -6.11 13.50
CA TRP A 73 -3.45 -5.98 14.94
C TRP A 73 -2.44 -4.93 15.39
N GLN A 74 -2.84 -4.07 16.32
CA GLN A 74 -1.98 -3.04 16.90
C GLN A 74 -2.25 -2.93 18.38
N LYS A 75 -1.17 -2.82 19.16
CA LYS A 75 -1.26 -2.57 20.59
C LYS A 75 -0.16 -1.61 21.03
N GLU A 76 -0.56 -0.67 21.87
CA GLU A 76 0.34 0.26 22.52
C GLU A 76 0.37 -0.04 24.01
N TRP A 77 1.56 0.03 24.59
CA TRP A 77 1.77 -0.14 26.02
C TRP A 77 2.31 1.16 26.63
N GLN A 78 2.18 1.24 27.94
CA GLN A 78 2.86 2.29 28.69
C GLN A 78 4.38 2.21 28.43
N HIS A 79 5.08 3.32 28.66
CA HIS A 79 6.53 3.45 28.42
C HIS A 79 6.94 3.53 26.93
N GLY A 80 6.00 3.77 26.02
CA GLY A 80 6.29 4.07 24.62
C GLY A 80 6.55 2.86 23.72
N TRP A 81 6.14 1.67 24.16
CA TRP A 81 6.15 0.47 23.30
C TRP A 81 4.90 0.41 22.43
N ARG A 82 5.11 0.09 21.15
CA ARG A 82 4.04 -0.17 20.18
C ARG A 82 4.40 -1.39 19.37
N VAL A 83 3.47 -2.32 19.25
CA VAL A 83 3.59 -3.50 18.36
C VAL A 83 2.44 -3.49 17.38
N GLN A 84 2.75 -3.75 16.12
CA GLN A 84 1.79 -3.88 15.04
C GLN A 84 2.14 -5.13 14.23
N ALA A 85 1.14 -5.93 13.90
CA ALA A 85 1.29 -7.05 13.00
C ALA A 85 0.15 -7.04 11.99
N GLY A 86 0.42 -7.47 10.77
CA GLY A 86 -0.60 -7.52 9.73
C GLY A 86 -0.31 -8.60 8.70
N ALA A 87 -1.39 -9.15 8.16
CA ALA A 87 -1.32 -10.10 7.06
C ALA A 87 -2.46 -9.84 6.08
N ASP A 88 -2.15 -9.78 4.80
CA ASP A 88 -3.10 -9.63 3.71
C ASP A 88 -2.87 -10.73 2.68
N LEU A 89 -3.96 -11.35 2.27
CA LEU A 89 -4.01 -12.34 1.19
C LEU A 89 -4.72 -11.72 0.00
N ALA A 90 -4.25 -11.99 -1.18
CA ALA A 90 -4.89 -11.56 -2.41
C ALA A 90 -4.99 -12.72 -3.40
N GLY A 91 -6.07 -12.73 -4.15
CA GLY A 91 -6.26 -13.67 -5.23
C GLY A 91 -7.10 -13.05 -6.33
N GLY A 92 -6.92 -13.52 -7.56
CA GLY A 92 -7.65 -12.95 -8.67
C GLY A 92 -7.38 -13.64 -10.00
N LYS A 93 -8.02 -13.10 -11.02
CA LYS A 93 -7.88 -13.56 -12.39
C LYS A 93 -7.06 -12.58 -13.21
N ASN A 94 -6.18 -13.12 -14.04
CA ASN A 94 -5.27 -12.35 -14.89
C ASN A 94 -4.32 -11.46 -14.08
N LEU A 95 -3.93 -11.89 -12.91
CA LEU A 95 -2.84 -11.34 -12.11
C LEU A 95 -1.57 -12.17 -12.34
N THR A 96 -0.46 -11.75 -11.71
CA THR A 96 0.81 -12.49 -11.76
C THR A 96 0.69 -13.91 -11.18
N ALA A 97 -0.22 -14.11 -10.22
CA ALA A 97 -0.56 -15.42 -9.66
C ALA A 97 -2.03 -15.40 -9.21
N ASP A 98 -2.67 -16.57 -9.22
CA ASP A 98 -4.07 -16.70 -8.82
C ASP A 98 -4.30 -16.44 -7.34
N PHE A 99 -3.30 -16.74 -6.52
CA PHE A 99 -3.33 -16.50 -5.07
C PHE A 99 -1.94 -16.21 -4.52
N PHE A 100 -1.84 -15.25 -3.61
CA PHE A 100 -0.57 -14.91 -2.96
C PHE A 100 -0.77 -14.12 -1.66
N VAL A 101 0.28 -14.12 -0.84
CA VAL A 101 0.40 -13.25 0.33
C VAL A 101 0.83 -11.87 -0.16
N GLN A 102 -0.02 -10.86 0.00
CA GLN A 102 0.28 -9.49 -0.39
C GLN A 102 1.15 -8.79 0.65
N GLN A 103 0.80 -8.96 1.91
CA GLN A 103 1.57 -8.46 3.04
C GLN A 103 1.62 -9.51 4.15
N ALA A 104 2.74 -9.58 4.84
CA ALA A 104 2.88 -10.28 6.11
C ALA A 104 4.02 -9.61 6.86
N TYR A 105 3.73 -8.90 7.93
CA TYR A 105 4.73 -8.10 8.64
C TYR A 105 4.46 -7.99 10.13
N MET A 106 5.52 -7.68 10.84
CA MET A 106 5.50 -7.30 12.24
C MET A 106 6.40 -6.08 12.46
N ASP A 107 5.85 -5.07 13.09
CA ASP A 107 6.53 -3.85 13.49
C ASP A 107 6.61 -3.78 15.00
N VAL A 108 7.77 -3.48 15.54
CA VAL A 108 7.98 -3.19 16.95
C VAL A 108 8.61 -1.81 17.06
N ALA A 109 7.98 -0.92 17.77
CA ALA A 109 8.49 0.42 18.01
C ALA A 109 8.66 0.67 19.51
N TRP A 110 9.74 1.34 19.85
CA TRP A 110 10.00 1.86 21.18
C TRP A 110 10.43 3.31 21.08
N LYS A 111 9.58 4.20 21.61
CA LYS A 111 9.78 5.65 21.46
C LYS A 111 9.95 6.02 19.98
N ALA A 112 11.12 6.52 19.61
CA ALA A 112 11.43 6.97 18.26
C ALA A 112 12.00 5.86 17.35
N ILE A 113 12.41 4.73 17.91
CA ILE A 113 13.04 3.63 17.15
C ILE A 113 11.97 2.64 16.72
N LYS A 114 12.02 2.21 15.48
CA LYS A 114 11.13 1.19 14.93
C LYS A 114 11.92 0.10 14.23
N MET A 115 11.58 -1.15 14.55
CA MET A 115 12.01 -2.33 13.82
C MET A 115 10.81 -2.91 13.06
N SER A 116 11.01 -3.24 11.81
CA SER A 116 10.00 -3.83 10.93
C SER A 116 10.57 -5.06 10.27
N ILE A 117 9.84 -6.17 10.31
CA ILE A 117 10.21 -7.42 9.65
C ILE A 117 9.05 -7.91 8.80
N GLY A 118 9.35 -8.41 7.60
CA GLY A 118 8.36 -8.97 6.67
C GLY A 118 8.07 -8.06 5.48
N SER A 119 7.06 -8.45 4.72
CA SER A 119 6.58 -7.75 3.53
C SER A 119 5.50 -6.76 3.90
N LYS A 120 5.71 -5.47 3.67
CA LYS A 120 4.74 -4.41 3.98
C LYS A 120 4.68 -3.40 2.84
N GLU A 121 3.48 -3.01 2.44
CA GLU A 121 3.26 -1.86 1.56
C GLU A 121 3.69 -0.58 2.27
N ARG A 122 4.53 0.22 1.62
CA ARG A 122 5.07 1.45 2.18
C ARG A 122 4.86 2.59 1.20
N ASN A 123 4.47 3.74 1.70
CA ASN A 123 4.19 4.92 0.87
C ASN A 123 5.45 5.74 0.54
N GLY A 124 6.61 5.12 0.65
CA GLY A 124 7.88 5.74 0.35
C GLY A 124 8.61 6.33 1.56
N PHE A 125 9.84 6.71 1.33
CA PHE A 125 10.76 7.31 2.29
C PHE A 125 11.75 8.22 1.51
N PRO A 126 12.17 9.37 1.99
CA PRO A 126 11.91 10.01 3.30
C PRO A 126 10.61 10.82 3.37
N LEU A 127 9.97 11.07 2.24
CA LEU A 127 8.73 11.84 2.14
C LEU A 127 7.56 10.90 1.89
N GLU A 128 6.45 11.15 2.55
CA GLU A 128 5.20 10.49 2.21
C GLU A 128 4.75 10.93 0.83
N LYS A 129 4.40 9.95 0.01
CA LYS A 129 3.99 10.17 -1.34
C LYS A 129 2.47 10.27 -1.45
N ASP A 130 1.97 11.26 -2.16
CA ASP A 130 0.58 11.24 -2.61
C ASP A 130 0.45 10.27 -3.79
N VAL A 131 -0.19 9.13 -3.53
CA VAL A 131 -0.37 8.04 -4.50
C VAL A 131 -1.18 8.48 -5.73
N ARG A 132 -1.95 9.56 -5.59
CA ARG A 132 -2.78 10.09 -6.68
C ARG A 132 -2.00 11.01 -7.64
N LEU A 133 -0.93 11.62 -7.16
CA LEU A 133 -0.18 12.63 -7.89
C LEU A 133 1.17 12.14 -8.43
N SER A 134 1.66 10.99 -7.97
CA SER A 134 2.99 10.51 -8.33
C SER A 134 3.02 9.04 -8.67
N SER A 135 3.74 8.68 -9.73
CA SER A 135 3.92 7.29 -10.19
C SER A 135 4.91 6.47 -9.35
N GLY A 136 5.63 7.07 -8.44
CA GLY A 136 6.61 6.37 -7.58
C GLY A 136 7.70 7.30 -7.09
N MET A 137 8.47 6.80 -6.15
CA MET A 137 9.73 7.40 -5.72
C MET A 137 10.89 6.70 -6.43
N MET A 138 12.03 7.36 -6.53
CA MET A 138 13.22 6.77 -7.17
C MET A 138 13.70 5.49 -6.47
N VAL A 139 13.54 5.40 -5.16
CA VAL A 139 14.06 4.29 -4.35
C VAL A 139 12.98 3.30 -3.95
N GLU A 140 11.77 3.77 -3.64
CA GLU A 140 10.66 2.93 -3.22
C GLU A 140 9.45 3.18 -4.12
N GLY A 141 9.25 2.31 -5.09
CA GLY A 141 8.09 2.33 -5.97
C GLY A 141 6.91 1.54 -5.40
N ALA A 142 5.69 1.96 -5.71
CA ALA A 142 4.47 1.25 -5.36
C ALA A 142 3.95 0.36 -6.50
N ASN A 143 4.77 0.05 -7.50
CA ASN A 143 4.37 -0.78 -8.64
C ASN A 143 4.56 -2.27 -8.39
N ALA A 144 5.66 -2.65 -7.73
CA ALA A 144 5.97 -4.04 -7.42
C ALA A 144 5.35 -4.49 -6.10
N ARG A 145 5.15 -5.78 -5.95
CA ARG A 145 4.73 -6.39 -4.68
C ARG A 145 5.78 -6.13 -3.60
N PRO A 146 5.35 -5.94 -2.35
CA PRO A 146 6.26 -5.82 -1.24
C PRO A 146 7.16 -7.04 -1.10
N ILE A 147 8.44 -6.82 -0.92
CA ILE A 147 9.42 -7.88 -0.65
C ILE A 147 9.65 -8.01 0.86
N PRO A 148 9.98 -9.23 1.36
CA PRO A 148 10.40 -9.41 2.74
C PRO A 148 11.66 -8.61 3.04
N GLN A 149 11.62 -7.84 4.12
CA GLN A 149 12.71 -6.98 4.55
C GLN A 149 12.82 -6.97 6.07
N VAL A 150 14.01 -6.72 6.56
CA VAL A 150 14.24 -6.33 7.95
C VAL A 150 14.72 -4.88 7.92
N ARG A 151 14.04 -4.01 8.63
CA ARG A 151 14.37 -2.58 8.73
C ARG A 151 14.46 -2.16 10.18
N VAL A 152 15.45 -1.36 10.48
CA VAL A 152 15.56 -0.68 11.78
C VAL A 152 15.83 0.80 11.50
N GLY A 153 15.10 1.69 12.17
CA GLY A 153 15.29 3.11 11.92
C GLY A 153 14.39 4.02 12.74
N LEU A 154 14.45 5.28 12.35
CA LEU A 154 13.67 6.39 12.89
C LEU A 154 12.60 6.77 11.85
N PRO A 155 11.35 6.33 11.99
CA PRO A 155 10.28 6.64 11.02
C PRO A 155 9.90 8.12 10.99
N GLU A 156 10.12 8.82 12.10
CA GLU A 156 9.85 10.24 12.27
C GLU A 156 11.14 11.02 12.52
N TYR A 157 11.08 12.34 12.33
CA TYR A 157 12.22 13.20 12.63
C TYR A 157 12.46 13.24 14.13
N LEU A 158 13.61 12.72 14.57
CA LEU A 158 14.09 12.82 15.94
C LEU A 158 15.06 13.99 16.06
N THR A 159 14.69 15.00 16.82
CA THR A 159 15.59 16.12 17.11
C THR A 159 16.78 15.65 17.93
N VAL A 160 17.97 16.00 17.46
CA VAL A 160 19.21 15.67 18.18
C VAL A 160 19.32 16.54 19.42
N PRO A 161 19.50 15.96 20.63
CA PRO A 161 19.71 16.74 21.84
C PRO A 161 20.90 17.71 21.70
N PHE A 162 20.84 18.83 22.37
CA PHE A 162 21.87 19.89 22.42
C PHE A 162 22.07 20.70 21.13
N THR A 163 21.27 20.50 20.11
CA THR A 163 21.37 21.24 18.84
C THR A 163 20.41 22.43 18.73
N GLY A 164 19.68 22.77 19.78
CA GLY A 164 18.70 23.87 19.73
C GLY A 164 17.58 23.67 18.70
N ASN A 165 17.22 22.42 18.41
CA ASN A 165 16.21 21.99 17.44
C ASN A 165 16.55 22.27 15.96
N TRP A 166 17.76 22.68 15.62
CA TRP A 166 18.12 22.90 14.22
C TRP A 166 18.50 21.60 13.46
N LEU A 167 18.84 20.53 14.20
CA LEU A 167 19.19 19.24 13.61
C LEU A 167 18.20 18.15 14.01
N ALA A 168 17.62 17.49 13.03
CA ALA A 168 16.79 16.32 13.24
C ALA A 168 17.20 15.19 12.30
N LEU A 169 17.11 13.95 12.77
CA LEU A 169 17.48 12.75 12.03
C LEU A 169 16.24 11.92 11.75
N LYS A 170 16.17 11.40 10.53
CA LYS A 170 15.18 10.42 10.07
C LYS A 170 15.89 9.45 9.13
N GLY A 171 15.65 8.16 9.27
CA GLY A 171 16.31 7.19 8.41
C GLY A 171 16.08 5.76 8.83
N HIS A 172 16.51 4.83 7.98
CA HIS A 172 16.48 3.39 8.26
C HIS A 172 17.63 2.68 7.53
N ILE A 173 17.95 1.51 8.03
CA ILE A 173 18.82 0.49 7.42
C ILE A 173 18.06 -0.82 7.30
#